data_7e645207cf70327e183e140eb0a871ed
#
_entry.id   7e645207cf70327e183e140eb0a871ed
#
_cell.length_a   1.000
_cell.length_b   1.000
_cell.length_c   1.000
_cell.angle_alpha   90.00
_cell.angle_beta   90.00
_cell.angle_gamma   90.00
#
_symmetry.space_group_name_H-M   'P 1'
#
loop_
_entity.id
_entity.type
_entity.pdbx_description
1 polymer ?
#
loop_
_entity_poly.entity_id
_entity_poly.type
_entity_poly.pdbx_seq_one_letter_code
_entity_poly.pdbx_strand_id
1 'polypeptide(L)'
;MEPKISPLVNGYQIDWEDPANLKAKVTRLRLSSDGQVKGQLEIRHSMNGTESYLLVPTQFNFSTESTREKHAKQLSNKLDLNIEWREIFDYICQKIQELARGGEPVIELVTGKNIKPPQYLLYPLIVEHYPNVIFGDPSAAKSTVAVLLAQVVMLPWYDNPMGLIAPQKSVKLLYLDWEADAETIQWQTTQVQRGIPNVDILSIHYRHCSQPLANDLDEIKWHIGSINASMVIIDSLGLAAGGELKDTSAALDFFAGLRALKVTSLILAHNSKDKETRTRSIYGNQYFTAQSRNIWEARKSQEIDSKEMDIALFHRKPPPFAGVHHPIGFKIIFDDDAGKMNITSSDPRSVGEFLDQMSLKSRIIEALKTGKLSTKELAETLDEPENQVKARCNDLKHKGTALKVGDKWGLSSYDS
;
A
#
# COMPACT_ATOMS: atom_id res chain seq x y z
N MET A 1 27.40 -25.59 -24.31
CA MET A 1 27.41 -24.20 -23.84
C MET A 1 26.35 -24.09 -22.74
N GLU A 2 26.63 -23.48 -21.57
CA GLU A 2 25.61 -23.31 -20.55
C GLU A 2 24.55 -22.33 -21.05
N PRO A 3 23.25 -22.66 -20.90
CA PRO A 3 22.18 -21.77 -21.34
C PRO A 3 22.16 -20.49 -20.52
N LYS A 4 21.73 -19.39 -21.16
CA LYS A 4 21.59 -18.08 -20.53
C LYS A 4 20.29 -18.02 -19.75
N ILE A 5 20.37 -17.63 -18.47
CA ILE A 5 19.18 -17.42 -17.61
C ILE A 5 18.94 -15.92 -17.40
N SER A 6 17.72 -15.50 -17.65
CA SER A 6 17.29 -14.11 -17.48
C SER A 6 16.06 -14.05 -16.56
N PRO A 7 16.02 -13.14 -15.56
CA PRO A 7 14.85 -13.00 -14.69
C PRO A 7 13.67 -12.36 -15.46
N LEU A 8 12.47 -12.82 -15.14
CA LEU A 8 11.19 -12.23 -15.54
C LEU A 8 10.47 -11.67 -14.29
N VAL A 9 9.37 -10.98 -14.49
CA VAL A 9 8.58 -10.39 -13.39
C VAL A 9 8.17 -11.43 -12.33
N ASN A 10 7.80 -12.63 -12.76
CA ASN A 10 7.47 -13.75 -11.87
C ASN A 10 7.94 -15.08 -12.47
N GLY A 11 9.25 -15.22 -12.59
CA GLY A 11 9.86 -16.42 -13.15
C GLY A 11 11.18 -16.15 -13.85
N TYR A 12 11.50 -17.00 -14.81
CA TYR A 12 12.78 -16.98 -15.51
C TYR A 12 12.63 -17.41 -16.95
N GLN A 13 13.48 -16.87 -17.82
CA GLN A 13 13.68 -17.33 -19.19
C GLN A 13 15.04 -18.01 -19.27
N ILE A 14 15.10 -19.15 -19.92
CA ILE A 14 16.30 -19.93 -20.16
C ILE A 14 16.44 -20.10 -21.67
N ASP A 15 17.54 -19.58 -22.21
CA ASP A 15 17.80 -19.57 -23.64
C ASP A 15 18.99 -20.50 -23.95
N TRP A 16 18.78 -21.49 -24.84
CA TRP A 16 19.80 -22.32 -25.44
C TRP A 16 20.08 -21.80 -26.86
N GLU A 17 21.34 -21.47 -27.09
CA GLU A 17 21.81 -21.06 -28.42
C GLU A 17 21.99 -22.28 -29.35
N ASP A 18 22.48 -22.03 -30.56
CA ASP A 18 22.78 -23.06 -31.55
C ASP A 18 23.62 -24.22 -30.97
N PRO A 19 23.34 -25.51 -31.26
CA PRO A 19 22.35 -26.00 -32.26
C PRO A 19 20.92 -26.19 -31.72
N ALA A 20 20.68 -26.08 -30.41
CA ALA A 20 19.35 -26.36 -29.85
C ALA A 20 18.31 -25.27 -30.14
N ASN A 21 18.72 -24.01 -30.18
CA ASN A 21 17.87 -22.85 -30.47
C ASN A 21 16.53 -22.88 -29.70
N LEU A 22 16.59 -23.22 -28.41
CA LEU A 22 15.44 -23.36 -27.55
C LEU A 22 15.31 -22.17 -26.61
N LYS A 23 14.07 -21.81 -26.34
CA LYS A 23 13.70 -20.82 -25.33
C LYS A 23 12.67 -21.44 -24.39
N ALA A 24 13.05 -21.69 -23.16
CA ALA A 24 12.12 -22.08 -22.11
C ALA A 24 11.75 -20.84 -21.26
N LYS A 25 10.45 -20.61 -21.10
CA LYS A 25 9.95 -19.53 -20.25
C LYS A 25 9.14 -20.12 -19.13
N VAL A 26 9.57 -19.84 -17.90
CA VAL A 26 8.88 -20.22 -16.67
C VAL A 26 8.22 -18.98 -16.12
N THR A 27 6.91 -19.04 -15.89
CA THR A 27 6.12 -17.94 -15.32
C THR A 27 5.26 -18.46 -14.18
N ARG A 28 4.66 -17.54 -13.41
CA ARG A 28 3.80 -17.87 -12.27
C ARG A 28 4.49 -18.84 -11.28
N LEU A 29 5.78 -18.60 -11.06
CA LEU A 29 6.62 -19.46 -10.23
C LEU A 29 6.25 -19.27 -8.75
N ARG A 30 5.96 -20.37 -8.07
CA ARG A 30 5.59 -20.38 -6.65
C ARG A 30 6.22 -21.57 -5.91
N LEU A 31 6.61 -21.32 -4.69
CA LEU A 31 6.96 -22.35 -3.72
C LEU A 31 5.74 -22.62 -2.86
N SER A 32 5.18 -23.82 -2.94
CA SER A 32 4.03 -24.22 -2.14
C SER A 32 4.43 -24.63 -0.72
N SER A 33 3.47 -24.65 0.21
CA SER A 33 3.71 -24.96 1.64
C SER A 33 4.31 -26.34 1.89
N ASP A 34 4.11 -27.27 0.96
CA ASP A 34 4.70 -28.61 0.95
C ASP A 34 6.13 -28.64 0.39
N GLY A 35 6.71 -27.47 0.10
CA GLY A 35 8.07 -27.32 -0.43
C GLY A 35 8.23 -27.64 -1.92
N GLN A 36 7.09 -27.85 -2.65
CA GLN A 36 7.16 -28.06 -4.09
C GLN A 36 7.22 -26.74 -4.86
N VAL A 37 8.02 -26.72 -5.92
CA VAL A 37 8.13 -25.61 -6.86
C VAL A 37 7.21 -25.85 -8.05
N LYS A 38 6.21 -24.99 -8.24
CA LYS A 38 5.20 -25.08 -9.29
C LYS A 38 5.16 -23.78 -10.09
N GLY A 39 4.72 -23.85 -11.35
CA GLY A 39 4.58 -22.69 -12.23
C GLY A 39 4.02 -23.08 -13.57
N GLN A 40 4.11 -22.17 -14.54
CA GLN A 40 3.83 -22.47 -15.95
C GLN A 40 5.13 -22.57 -16.71
N LEU A 41 5.25 -23.59 -17.56
CA LEU A 41 6.37 -23.78 -18.47
C LEU A 41 5.87 -23.69 -19.90
N GLU A 42 6.52 -22.88 -20.71
CA GLU A 42 6.42 -22.93 -22.18
C GLU A 42 7.81 -23.18 -22.76
N ILE A 43 7.87 -23.90 -23.88
CA ILE A 43 9.10 -24.10 -24.62
C ILE A 43 8.85 -23.73 -26.07
N ARG A 44 9.72 -22.89 -26.61
CA ARG A 44 9.74 -22.50 -28.03
C ARG A 44 11.02 -22.93 -28.70
N HIS A 45 10.95 -23.17 -29.96
CA HIS A 45 12.08 -23.40 -30.85
C HIS A 45 12.14 -22.32 -31.90
N SER A 46 13.32 -21.79 -32.15
CA SER A 46 13.55 -20.81 -33.21
C SER A 46 14.21 -21.46 -34.41
N MET A 47 13.56 -21.43 -35.57
CA MET A 47 14.08 -21.94 -36.83
C MET A 47 13.92 -20.88 -37.92
N ASN A 48 15.04 -20.50 -38.55
CA ASN A 48 15.04 -19.48 -39.64
C ASN A 48 14.36 -18.14 -39.24
N GLY A 49 14.50 -17.71 -37.97
CA GLY A 49 13.91 -16.47 -37.49
C GLY A 49 12.43 -16.57 -37.11
N THR A 50 11.82 -17.75 -37.19
CA THR A 50 10.43 -17.99 -36.78
C THR A 50 10.40 -18.79 -35.49
N GLU A 51 9.74 -18.25 -34.43
CA GLU A 51 9.52 -18.98 -33.18
C GLU A 51 8.23 -19.80 -33.25
N SER A 52 8.31 -21.07 -32.85
CA SER A 52 7.15 -21.97 -32.76
C SER A 52 7.08 -22.61 -31.38
N TYR A 53 5.86 -22.84 -30.88
CA TYR A 53 5.66 -23.54 -29.64
C TYR A 53 5.91 -25.04 -29.77
N LEU A 54 6.82 -25.56 -28.97
CA LEU A 54 6.98 -26.99 -28.73
C LEU A 54 6.12 -27.46 -27.57
N LEU A 55 6.09 -26.63 -26.50
CA LEU A 55 5.20 -26.76 -25.37
C LEU A 55 4.51 -25.42 -25.14
N VAL A 56 3.19 -25.39 -25.29
CA VAL A 56 2.38 -24.22 -24.95
C VAL A 56 2.39 -24.00 -23.44
N PRO A 57 2.09 -22.77 -22.94
CA PRO A 57 2.06 -22.50 -21.50
C PRO A 57 1.25 -23.55 -20.74
N THR A 58 1.92 -24.39 -19.97
CA THR A 58 1.34 -25.58 -19.31
C THR A 58 1.72 -25.54 -17.82
N GLN A 59 0.78 -25.88 -16.94
CA GLN A 59 1.06 -26.05 -15.53
C GLN A 59 2.11 -27.15 -15.31
N PHE A 60 3.17 -26.81 -14.58
CA PHE A 60 4.33 -27.69 -14.42
C PHE A 60 4.78 -27.74 -12.96
N ASN A 61 5.04 -28.94 -12.48
CA ASN A 61 5.64 -29.16 -11.16
C ASN A 61 7.12 -29.48 -11.34
N PHE A 62 7.98 -28.52 -11.02
CA PHE A 62 9.44 -28.66 -11.17
C PHE A 62 10.08 -29.60 -10.15
N SER A 63 9.33 -29.98 -9.09
CA SER A 63 9.82 -30.85 -8.03
C SER A 63 9.56 -32.34 -8.25
N THR A 64 8.73 -32.71 -9.27
CA THR A 64 8.34 -34.12 -9.48
C THR A 64 8.99 -34.71 -10.72
N GLU A 65 9.52 -35.92 -10.57
CA GLU A 65 10.16 -36.66 -11.67
C GLU A 65 9.14 -37.09 -12.73
N SER A 66 7.97 -37.56 -12.32
CA SER A 66 6.90 -37.99 -13.23
C SER A 66 6.45 -36.91 -14.19
N THR A 67 6.44 -35.63 -13.78
CA THR A 67 6.11 -34.50 -14.66
C THR A 67 7.19 -34.30 -15.72
N ARG A 68 8.47 -34.41 -15.37
CA ARG A 68 9.60 -34.30 -16.29
C ARG A 68 9.56 -35.39 -17.34
N GLU A 69 9.43 -36.66 -16.90
CA GLU A 69 9.39 -37.84 -17.79
C GLU A 69 8.24 -37.77 -18.78
N LYS A 70 7.05 -37.43 -18.29
CA LYS A 70 5.86 -37.29 -19.15
C LYS A 70 6.09 -36.31 -20.30
N HIS A 71 6.60 -35.10 -20.00
CA HIS A 71 6.78 -34.05 -20.99
C HIS A 71 8.01 -34.32 -21.89
N ALA A 72 9.09 -34.87 -21.36
CA ALA A 72 10.24 -35.29 -22.17
C ALA A 72 9.83 -36.33 -23.22
N LYS A 73 9.12 -37.38 -22.80
CA LYS A 73 8.60 -38.42 -23.72
C LYS A 73 7.61 -37.84 -24.76
N GLN A 74 6.77 -36.90 -24.34
CA GLN A 74 5.82 -36.25 -25.26
C GLN A 74 6.53 -35.48 -26.37
N LEU A 75 7.60 -34.72 -26.02
CA LEU A 75 8.35 -33.96 -27.03
C LEU A 75 9.24 -34.82 -27.89
N SER A 76 9.89 -35.87 -27.36
CA SER A 76 10.67 -36.84 -28.12
C SER A 76 9.82 -37.54 -29.21
N ASN A 77 8.55 -37.79 -28.92
CA ASN A 77 7.64 -38.45 -29.88
C ASN A 77 7.06 -37.49 -30.91
N LYS A 78 7.15 -36.18 -30.69
CA LYS A 78 6.50 -35.14 -31.51
C LYS A 78 7.41 -34.58 -32.60
N LEU A 79 8.70 -34.59 -32.39
CA LEU A 79 9.67 -33.89 -33.20
C LEU A 79 10.95 -34.68 -33.33
N ASP A 80 11.38 -34.89 -34.56
CA ASP A 80 12.65 -35.49 -34.91
C ASP A 80 13.78 -34.43 -34.82
N LEU A 81 13.86 -33.78 -33.67
CA LEU A 81 14.99 -32.92 -33.33
C LEU A 81 15.99 -33.75 -32.52
N ASN A 82 17.26 -33.69 -32.91
CA ASN A 82 18.33 -34.35 -32.19
C ASN A 82 18.62 -33.66 -30.81
N ILE A 83 17.59 -33.65 -29.93
CA ILE A 83 17.58 -33.00 -28.62
C ILE A 83 17.29 -34.05 -27.57
N GLU A 84 18.18 -34.15 -26.59
CA GLU A 84 17.98 -34.97 -25.38
C GLU A 84 17.02 -34.27 -24.40
N TRP A 85 15.71 -34.42 -24.67
CA TRP A 85 14.66 -33.73 -23.91
C TRP A 85 14.71 -34.00 -22.41
N ARG A 86 15.18 -35.18 -21.99
CA ARG A 86 15.34 -35.49 -20.59
C ARG A 86 16.33 -34.56 -19.90
N GLU A 87 17.48 -34.33 -20.53
CA GLU A 87 18.52 -33.44 -20.01
C GLU A 87 18.04 -31.99 -19.95
N ILE A 88 17.30 -31.52 -20.96
CA ILE A 88 16.70 -30.18 -20.99
C ILE A 88 15.75 -29.99 -19.80
N PHE A 89 14.82 -30.94 -19.58
CA PHE A 89 13.89 -30.83 -18.46
C PHE A 89 14.56 -30.97 -17.11
N ASP A 90 15.55 -31.84 -16.97
CA ASP A 90 16.33 -31.98 -15.73
C ASP A 90 17.08 -30.70 -15.40
N TYR A 91 17.70 -30.06 -16.39
CA TYR A 91 18.35 -28.76 -16.24
C TYR A 91 17.36 -27.67 -15.81
N ILE A 92 16.23 -27.53 -16.55
CA ILE A 92 15.19 -26.55 -16.19
C ILE A 92 14.74 -26.77 -14.75
N CYS A 93 14.40 -28.00 -14.38
CA CYS A 93 13.89 -28.30 -13.04
C CYS A 93 14.90 -28.03 -11.96
N GLN A 94 16.16 -28.41 -12.16
CA GLN A 94 17.24 -28.15 -11.22
C GLN A 94 17.41 -26.64 -11.02
N LYS A 95 17.60 -25.89 -12.10
CA LYS A 95 17.86 -24.45 -12.04
C LYS A 95 16.70 -23.67 -11.48
N ILE A 96 15.47 -24.00 -11.86
CA ILE A 96 14.26 -23.32 -11.34
C ILE A 96 14.08 -23.63 -9.85
N GLN A 97 14.37 -24.84 -9.38
CA GLN A 97 14.32 -25.15 -7.95
C GLN A 97 15.42 -24.42 -7.16
N GLU A 98 16.64 -24.36 -7.67
CA GLU A 98 17.74 -23.60 -7.08
C GLU A 98 17.35 -22.13 -6.92
N LEU A 99 16.85 -21.50 -8.00
CA LEU A 99 16.45 -20.09 -8.02
C LEU A 99 15.23 -19.80 -7.13
N ALA A 100 14.22 -20.69 -7.14
CA ALA A 100 13.02 -20.51 -6.33
C ALA A 100 13.26 -20.68 -4.82
N ARG A 101 14.22 -21.55 -4.43
CA ARG A 101 14.58 -21.84 -3.04
C ARG A 101 15.70 -20.96 -2.51
N GLY A 102 16.51 -20.37 -3.39
CA GLY A 102 17.68 -19.58 -3.01
C GLY A 102 17.34 -18.33 -2.20
N GLY A 103 16.09 -17.85 -2.28
CA GLY A 103 15.68 -16.64 -1.60
C GLY A 103 16.46 -15.40 -2.07
N GLU A 104 16.43 -14.35 -1.26
CA GLU A 104 17.27 -13.18 -1.54
C GLU A 104 18.69 -13.41 -1.00
N PRO A 105 19.72 -13.02 -1.76
CA PRO A 105 21.12 -13.21 -1.33
C PRO A 105 21.39 -12.38 -0.06
N VAL A 106 22.31 -12.88 0.76
CA VAL A 106 22.85 -12.09 1.88
C VAL A 106 23.61 -10.91 1.30
N ILE A 107 23.29 -9.72 1.78
CA ILE A 107 23.97 -8.47 1.41
C ILE A 107 24.67 -7.89 2.63
N GLU A 108 25.86 -7.33 2.43
CA GLU A 108 26.54 -6.57 3.47
C GLU A 108 25.98 -5.15 3.51
N LEU A 109 25.47 -4.73 4.68
CA LEU A 109 24.98 -3.38 4.90
C LEU A 109 26.15 -2.47 5.30
N VAL A 110 26.65 -1.71 4.36
CA VAL A 110 27.72 -0.75 4.58
C VAL A 110 27.15 0.58 5.04
N THR A 111 27.58 1.06 6.23
CA THR A 111 27.21 2.39 6.73
C THR A 111 28.11 3.46 6.11
N GLY A 112 27.58 4.64 5.79
CA GLY A 112 28.36 5.72 5.19
C GLY A 112 27.61 7.03 5.10
N LYS A 113 28.37 8.11 4.83
CA LYS A 113 27.85 9.49 4.76
C LYS A 113 26.85 9.74 3.61
N ASN A 114 26.82 8.85 2.61
CA ASN A 114 26.02 9.04 1.39
C ASN A 114 24.73 8.20 1.38
N ILE A 115 24.40 7.53 2.50
CA ILE A 115 23.16 6.73 2.59
C ILE A 115 21.98 7.69 2.78
N LYS A 116 21.05 7.64 1.83
CA LYS A 116 19.81 8.43 1.91
C LYS A 116 18.79 7.70 2.77
N PRO A 117 18.00 8.44 3.58
CA PRO A 117 16.85 7.83 4.28
C PRO A 117 15.81 7.35 3.27
N PRO A 118 14.92 6.42 3.66
CA PRO A 118 13.76 6.07 2.85
C PRO A 118 12.97 7.31 2.46
N GLN A 119 12.46 7.34 1.24
CA GLN A 119 11.82 8.51 0.66
C GLN A 119 10.29 8.40 0.80
N TYR A 120 9.62 9.54 0.71
CA TYR A 120 8.18 9.58 0.56
C TYR A 120 7.82 9.64 -0.93
N LEU A 121 6.87 8.82 -1.35
CA LEU A 121 6.23 8.94 -2.66
C LEU A 121 5.27 10.14 -2.66
N LEU A 122 4.55 10.33 -1.55
CA LEU A 122 3.67 11.48 -1.31
C LEU A 122 3.84 11.91 0.15
N TYR A 123 4.55 13.01 0.37
CA TYR A 123 4.83 13.48 1.73
C TYR A 123 3.62 14.21 2.32
N PRO A 124 3.25 13.95 3.58
CA PRO A 124 3.82 12.96 4.49
C PRO A 124 3.07 11.61 4.53
N LEU A 125 2.17 11.34 3.57
CA LEU A 125 1.18 10.26 3.63
C LEU A 125 1.69 8.90 3.16
N ILE A 126 2.51 8.85 2.10
CA ILE A 126 2.88 7.59 1.45
C ILE A 126 4.40 7.47 1.38
N VAL A 127 4.96 6.50 2.09
CA VAL A 127 6.38 6.14 2.07
C VAL A 127 6.61 5.12 0.97
N GLU A 128 7.65 5.31 0.16
CA GLU A 128 8.04 4.40 -0.92
C GLU A 128 8.37 3.00 -0.37
N HIS A 129 7.92 1.98 -1.10
CA HIS A 129 8.16 0.55 -0.82
C HIS A 129 7.64 0.07 0.54
N TYR A 130 6.82 0.85 1.24
CA TYR A 130 6.24 0.48 2.52
C TYR A 130 4.74 0.16 2.40
N PRO A 131 4.21 -0.67 3.33
CA PRO A 131 2.78 -0.79 3.57
C PRO A 131 2.28 0.49 4.27
N ASN A 132 1.61 1.36 3.52
CA ASN A 132 0.94 2.57 4.04
C ASN A 132 -0.54 2.26 4.20
N VAL A 133 -1.12 2.58 5.34
CA VAL A 133 -2.53 2.27 5.63
C VAL A 133 -3.30 3.56 5.93
N ILE A 134 -4.45 3.70 5.31
CA ILE A 134 -5.49 4.63 5.73
C ILE A 134 -6.66 3.82 6.26
N PHE A 135 -6.98 3.98 7.54
CA PHE A 135 -8.11 3.30 8.15
C PHE A 135 -9.14 4.29 8.68
N GLY A 136 -10.35 3.85 8.90
CA GLY A 136 -11.44 4.69 9.43
C GLY A 136 -12.77 3.96 9.44
N ASP A 137 -13.79 4.66 9.94
CA ASP A 137 -15.17 4.13 9.99
C ASP A 137 -15.67 3.70 8.59
N PRO A 138 -16.62 2.76 8.51
CA PRO A 138 -17.43 2.61 7.31
C PRO A 138 -17.98 3.99 6.92
N SER A 139 -17.99 4.32 5.65
CA SER A 139 -18.41 5.65 5.15
C SER A 139 -17.49 6.84 5.50
N ALA A 140 -16.27 6.62 6.04
CA ALA A 140 -15.29 7.71 6.23
C ALA A 140 -14.63 8.20 4.93
N ALA A 141 -15.26 7.95 3.79
CA ALA A 141 -14.81 8.37 2.45
C ALA A 141 -13.38 7.87 2.06
N LYS A 142 -12.93 6.74 2.60
CA LYS A 142 -11.58 6.21 2.36
C LYS A 142 -11.27 5.99 0.88
N SER A 143 -12.20 5.39 0.12
CA SER A 143 -12.02 5.15 -1.33
C SER A 143 -11.95 6.48 -2.10
N THR A 144 -12.77 7.47 -1.74
CA THR A 144 -12.70 8.83 -2.31
C THR A 144 -11.34 9.48 -2.02
N VAL A 145 -10.84 9.35 -0.78
CA VAL A 145 -9.49 9.80 -0.40
C VAL A 145 -8.43 9.09 -1.22
N ALA A 146 -8.52 7.78 -1.39
CA ALA A 146 -7.55 7.01 -2.18
C ALA A 146 -7.54 7.43 -3.66
N VAL A 147 -8.71 7.65 -4.26
CA VAL A 147 -8.82 8.19 -5.63
C VAL A 147 -8.21 9.58 -5.73
N LEU A 148 -8.45 10.46 -4.75
CA LEU A 148 -7.86 11.79 -4.68
C LEU A 148 -6.33 11.73 -4.58
N LEU A 149 -5.78 10.90 -3.68
CA LEU A 149 -4.34 10.71 -3.54
C LEU A 149 -3.72 10.08 -4.81
N ALA A 150 -4.44 9.17 -5.47
CA ALA A 150 -4.05 8.63 -6.77
C ALA A 150 -3.85 9.76 -7.80
N GLN A 151 -4.80 10.71 -7.88
CA GLN A 151 -4.65 11.86 -8.78
C GLN A 151 -3.43 12.71 -8.44
N VAL A 152 -3.15 12.97 -7.15
CA VAL A 152 -1.99 13.76 -6.73
C VAL A 152 -0.69 13.14 -7.21
N VAL A 153 -0.54 11.81 -7.13
CA VAL A 153 0.71 11.13 -7.52
C VAL A 153 0.81 10.90 -9.04
N MET A 154 -0.31 10.71 -9.72
CA MET A 154 -0.34 10.50 -11.17
C MET A 154 -0.11 11.79 -11.96
N LEU A 155 -0.64 12.92 -11.45
CA LEU A 155 -0.57 14.24 -12.09
C LEU A 155 0.65 15.07 -11.69
N PRO A 156 1.54 14.62 -10.81
CA PRO A 156 2.39 15.42 -9.92
C PRO A 156 1.75 16.79 -9.55
N TRP A 157 0.61 16.72 -8.86
CA TRP A 157 -0.18 17.92 -8.54
C TRP A 157 0.47 18.70 -7.38
N TYR A 158 1.38 19.62 -7.71
CA TYR A 158 2.20 20.34 -6.73
C TYR A 158 1.44 21.37 -5.90
N ASP A 159 0.45 22.02 -6.49
CA ASP A 159 -0.39 23.06 -5.87
C ASP A 159 -1.70 22.49 -5.31
N ASN A 160 -1.71 21.19 -4.96
CA ASN A 160 -2.88 20.57 -4.37
C ASN A 160 -3.27 21.26 -3.05
N PRO A 161 -4.57 21.53 -2.83
CA PRO A 161 -5.03 22.30 -1.66
C PRO A 161 -4.88 21.57 -0.33
N MET A 162 -4.47 20.30 -0.34
CA MET A 162 -4.19 19.52 0.87
C MET A 162 -2.79 19.79 1.44
N GLY A 163 -1.95 20.54 0.74
CA GLY A 163 -0.58 20.84 1.16
C GLY A 163 0.37 19.61 1.11
N LEU A 164 0.03 18.60 0.30
CA LEU A 164 0.85 17.43 0.12
C LEU A 164 1.99 17.70 -0.87
N ILE A 165 3.18 17.17 -0.60
CA ILE A 165 4.29 17.27 -1.55
C ILE A 165 4.19 16.09 -2.52
N ALA A 166 3.76 16.39 -3.74
CA ALA A 166 3.62 15.42 -4.82
C ALA A 166 5.00 14.92 -5.34
N PRO A 167 5.05 13.73 -5.95
CA PRO A 167 6.27 13.21 -6.58
C PRO A 167 6.68 14.09 -7.78
N GLN A 168 7.98 14.12 -8.09
CA GLN A 168 8.50 14.91 -9.23
C GLN A 168 8.09 14.37 -10.60
N LYS A 169 7.70 13.10 -10.66
CA LYS A 169 7.30 12.43 -11.90
C LYS A 169 5.99 11.69 -11.68
N SER A 170 5.19 11.60 -12.74
CA SER A 170 3.97 10.81 -12.74
C SER A 170 4.23 9.36 -12.30
N VAL A 171 3.39 8.87 -11.41
CA VAL A 171 3.43 7.51 -10.86
C VAL A 171 2.38 6.66 -11.55
N LYS A 172 2.80 5.56 -12.15
CA LYS A 172 1.86 4.55 -12.63
C LYS A 172 1.41 3.69 -11.45
N LEU A 173 0.10 3.55 -11.30
CA LEU A 173 -0.49 2.77 -10.22
C LEU A 173 -1.52 1.77 -10.75
N LEU A 174 -1.74 0.72 -9.96
CA LEU A 174 -2.80 -0.28 -10.17
C LEU A 174 -3.75 -0.23 -8.97
N TYR A 175 -5.03 0.05 -9.23
CA TYR A 175 -6.09 0.01 -8.23
C TYR A 175 -6.66 -1.41 -8.16
N LEU A 176 -6.46 -2.07 -7.04
CA LEU A 176 -6.96 -3.40 -6.74
C LEU A 176 -8.17 -3.26 -5.81
N ASP A 177 -9.33 -3.67 -6.30
CA ASP A 177 -10.61 -3.45 -5.63
C ASP A 177 -11.33 -4.76 -5.34
N TRP A 178 -11.71 -4.93 -4.10
CA TRP A 178 -12.50 -6.07 -3.60
C TRP A 178 -13.91 -5.69 -3.19
N GLU A 179 -14.24 -4.38 -3.11
CA GLU A 179 -15.52 -3.91 -2.53
C GLU A 179 -16.46 -3.27 -3.55
N ALA A 180 -15.93 -2.44 -4.45
CA ALA A 180 -16.73 -1.67 -5.39
C ALA A 180 -16.68 -2.28 -6.82
N ASP A 181 -17.04 -1.47 -7.78
CA ASP A 181 -17.01 -1.80 -9.21
C ASP A 181 -16.25 -0.72 -10.00
N ALA A 182 -15.88 -1.07 -11.23
CA ALA A 182 -15.12 -0.19 -12.11
C ALA A 182 -15.86 1.13 -12.41
N GLU A 183 -17.17 1.09 -12.53
CA GLU A 183 -18.00 2.26 -12.88
C GLU A 183 -17.98 3.28 -11.75
N THR A 184 -18.08 2.82 -10.51
CA THR A 184 -18.00 3.67 -9.30
C THR A 184 -16.65 4.36 -9.20
N ILE A 185 -15.53 3.61 -9.34
CA ILE A 185 -14.19 4.18 -9.27
C ILE A 185 -13.92 5.11 -10.46
N GLN A 186 -14.38 4.75 -11.65
CA GLN A 186 -14.27 5.60 -12.84
C GLN A 186 -15.02 6.91 -12.66
N TRP A 187 -16.22 6.86 -12.10
CA TRP A 187 -17.01 8.07 -11.85
C TRP A 187 -16.35 8.98 -10.82
N GLN A 188 -15.91 8.44 -9.68
CA GLN A 188 -15.19 9.22 -8.67
C GLN A 188 -13.90 9.83 -9.23
N THR A 189 -13.15 9.07 -10.01
CA THR A 189 -11.95 9.56 -10.70
C THR A 189 -12.28 10.73 -11.61
N THR A 190 -13.35 10.60 -12.39
CA THR A 190 -13.81 11.66 -13.30
C THR A 190 -14.24 12.92 -12.55
N GLN A 191 -14.97 12.76 -11.44
CA GLN A 191 -15.40 13.90 -10.62
C GLN A 191 -14.22 14.66 -10.02
N VAL A 192 -13.20 13.94 -9.51
CA VAL A 192 -11.98 14.55 -8.99
C VAL A 192 -11.22 15.29 -10.09
N GLN A 193 -11.00 14.65 -11.24
CA GLN A 193 -10.28 15.27 -12.37
C GLN A 193 -10.95 16.55 -12.87
N ARG A 194 -12.28 16.56 -12.98
CA ARG A 194 -13.04 17.76 -13.38
C ARG A 194 -12.90 18.91 -12.38
N GLY A 195 -12.57 18.61 -11.13
CA GLY A 195 -12.29 19.62 -10.10
C GLY A 195 -10.87 20.18 -10.14
N ILE A 196 -9.95 19.55 -10.88
CA ILE A 196 -8.56 20.01 -11.02
C ILE A 196 -8.42 20.85 -12.29
N PRO A 197 -8.02 22.14 -12.20
CA PRO A 197 -7.88 22.99 -13.36
C PRO A 197 -6.79 22.51 -14.34
N ASN A 198 -7.02 22.65 -15.63
CA ASN A 198 -6.03 22.45 -16.72
C ASN A 198 -5.33 21.09 -16.72
N VAL A 199 -6.08 20.02 -16.43
CA VAL A 199 -5.54 18.67 -16.39
C VAL A 199 -6.08 17.84 -17.54
N ASP A 200 -5.18 17.13 -18.22
CA ASP A 200 -5.55 16.10 -19.19
C ASP A 200 -6.21 14.91 -18.49
N ILE A 201 -7.11 14.24 -19.20
CA ILE A 201 -7.79 13.05 -18.69
C ILE A 201 -6.75 11.94 -18.49
N LEU A 202 -6.58 11.50 -17.23
CA LEU A 202 -5.75 10.35 -16.88
C LEU A 202 -6.61 9.11 -16.65
N SER A 203 -6.09 7.96 -17.07
CA SER A 203 -6.70 6.68 -16.79
C SER A 203 -6.03 6.00 -15.59
N ILE A 204 -6.83 5.52 -14.64
CA ILE A 204 -6.35 4.62 -13.57
C ILE A 204 -6.41 3.18 -14.11
N HIS A 205 -5.33 2.43 -13.96
CA HIS A 205 -5.38 0.98 -14.17
C HIS A 205 -6.14 0.35 -13.01
N TYR A 206 -7.25 -0.28 -13.32
CA TYR A 206 -8.18 -0.86 -12.34
C TYR A 206 -8.31 -2.37 -12.55
N ARG A 207 -8.41 -3.10 -11.45
CA ARG A 207 -8.73 -4.52 -11.45
C ARG A 207 -9.69 -4.84 -10.30
N HIS A 208 -10.86 -5.40 -10.62
CA HIS A 208 -11.71 -6.04 -9.64
C HIS A 208 -11.11 -7.39 -9.24
N CYS A 209 -10.98 -7.62 -7.93
CA CYS A 209 -10.37 -8.80 -7.34
C CYS A 209 -11.40 -9.63 -6.59
N SER A 210 -11.43 -10.95 -6.86
CA SER A 210 -12.36 -11.88 -6.21
C SER A 210 -11.68 -12.88 -5.28
N GLN A 211 -10.36 -13.00 -5.37
CA GLN A 211 -9.56 -13.90 -4.53
C GLN A 211 -8.72 -13.11 -3.54
N PRO A 212 -8.38 -13.65 -2.36
CA PRO A 212 -7.41 -13.04 -1.46
C PRO A 212 -6.10 -12.73 -2.18
N LEU A 213 -5.43 -11.65 -1.78
CA LEU A 213 -4.18 -11.18 -2.41
C LEU A 213 -3.12 -12.29 -2.52
N ALA A 214 -2.96 -13.09 -1.46
CA ALA A 214 -1.98 -14.18 -1.44
C ALA A 214 -2.27 -15.27 -2.50
N ASN A 215 -3.56 -15.47 -2.83
CA ASN A 215 -3.98 -16.48 -3.82
C ASN A 215 -3.91 -15.96 -5.25
N ASP A 216 -3.99 -14.63 -5.45
CA ASP A 216 -4.00 -13.97 -6.75
C ASP A 216 -2.65 -13.26 -7.06
N LEU A 217 -1.64 -13.54 -6.26
CA LEU A 217 -0.36 -12.85 -6.26
C LEU A 217 0.34 -12.87 -7.64
N ASP A 218 0.29 -13.99 -8.34
CA ASP A 218 0.95 -14.16 -9.63
C ASP A 218 0.33 -13.29 -10.73
N GLU A 219 -1.01 -13.21 -10.76
CA GLU A 219 -1.73 -12.35 -11.69
C GLU A 219 -1.48 -10.87 -11.38
N ILE A 220 -1.53 -10.50 -10.10
CA ILE A 220 -1.26 -9.13 -9.69
C ILE A 220 0.16 -8.72 -10.05
N LYS A 221 1.17 -9.57 -9.82
CA LYS A 221 2.56 -9.32 -10.24
C LYS A 221 2.68 -9.16 -11.76
N TRP A 222 1.99 -10.01 -12.51
CA TRP A 222 1.99 -9.89 -13.97
C TRP A 222 1.41 -8.55 -14.43
N HIS A 223 0.29 -8.12 -13.86
CA HIS A 223 -0.30 -6.81 -14.17
C HIS A 223 0.63 -5.66 -13.78
N ILE A 224 1.21 -5.67 -12.57
CA ILE A 224 2.18 -4.67 -12.13
C ILE A 224 3.32 -4.54 -13.14
N GLY A 225 3.89 -5.67 -13.58
CA GLY A 225 4.97 -5.67 -14.55
C GLY A 225 4.53 -5.21 -15.96
N SER A 226 3.35 -5.63 -16.43
CA SER A 226 2.86 -5.30 -17.76
C SER A 226 2.60 -3.81 -17.96
N ILE A 227 2.09 -3.12 -16.91
CA ILE A 227 1.84 -1.67 -16.93
C ILE A 227 3.01 -0.86 -16.35
N ASN A 228 4.03 -1.52 -15.81
CA ASN A 228 5.15 -0.91 -15.08
C ASN A 228 4.65 -0.03 -13.92
N ALA A 229 3.73 -0.57 -13.10
CA ALA A 229 3.24 0.13 -11.92
C ALA A 229 4.30 0.14 -10.81
N SER A 230 4.47 1.28 -10.15
CA SER A 230 5.33 1.44 -8.96
C SER A 230 4.53 1.57 -7.66
N MET A 231 3.21 1.63 -7.77
CA MET A 231 2.30 1.71 -6.63
C MET A 231 1.07 0.85 -6.86
N VAL A 232 0.53 0.27 -5.78
CA VAL A 232 -0.79 -0.37 -5.75
C VAL A 232 -1.68 0.29 -4.70
N ILE A 233 -2.96 0.40 -4.99
CA ILE A 233 -4.01 0.74 -4.01
C ILE A 233 -4.78 -0.54 -3.75
N ILE A 234 -5.07 -0.84 -2.48
CA ILE A 234 -5.80 -2.04 -2.03
C ILE A 234 -7.05 -1.59 -1.30
N ASP A 235 -8.19 -1.80 -1.91
CA ASP A 235 -9.52 -1.45 -1.39
C ASP A 235 -10.41 -2.70 -1.30
N SER A 236 -10.53 -3.35 -0.15
CA SER A 236 -9.94 -3.03 1.12
C SER A 236 -9.18 -4.21 1.74
N LEU A 237 -8.45 -3.94 2.82
CA LEU A 237 -7.70 -4.92 3.59
C LEU A 237 -8.53 -6.13 3.98
N GLY A 238 -9.77 -5.90 4.40
CA GLY A 238 -10.63 -6.95 4.93
C GLY A 238 -10.84 -8.11 3.97
N LEU A 239 -11.22 -7.82 2.77
CA LEU A 239 -11.45 -8.81 1.72
C LEU A 239 -10.15 -9.29 1.07
N ALA A 240 -9.18 -8.38 0.89
CA ALA A 240 -7.87 -8.70 0.32
C ALA A 240 -7.06 -9.68 1.18
N ALA A 241 -7.20 -9.64 2.51
CA ALA A 241 -6.51 -10.56 3.40
C ALA A 241 -7.07 -11.99 3.33
N GLY A 242 -8.38 -12.13 3.04
CA GLY A 242 -9.06 -13.42 3.08
C GLY A 242 -9.19 -13.99 4.50
N GLY A 243 -10.06 -14.96 4.69
CA GLY A 243 -10.27 -15.61 5.98
C GLY A 243 -10.83 -14.69 7.06
N GLU A 244 -10.74 -15.14 8.31
CA GLU A 244 -11.14 -14.32 9.45
C GLU A 244 -10.03 -13.33 9.83
N LEU A 245 -10.36 -12.03 9.84
CA LEU A 245 -9.37 -10.98 10.15
C LEU A 245 -8.79 -11.05 11.58
N LYS A 246 -9.39 -11.85 12.47
CA LYS A 246 -8.86 -12.12 13.80
C LYS A 246 -7.73 -13.15 13.78
N ASP A 247 -7.62 -13.94 12.72
CA ASP A 247 -6.60 -14.97 12.59
C ASP A 247 -5.25 -14.38 12.23
N THR A 248 -4.23 -14.87 12.92
CA THR A 248 -2.85 -14.45 12.67
C THR A 248 -2.38 -14.86 11.27
N SER A 249 -2.81 -16.02 10.76
CA SER A 249 -2.45 -16.51 9.43
C SER A 249 -2.90 -15.55 8.33
N ALA A 250 -4.14 -15.06 8.37
CA ALA A 250 -4.65 -14.11 7.38
C ALA A 250 -3.79 -12.84 7.30
N ALA A 251 -3.37 -12.30 8.45
CA ALA A 251 -2.48 -11.14 8.47
C ALA A 251 -1.08 -11.47 7.93
N LEU A 252 -0.51 -12.61 8.29
CA LEU A 252 0.82 -13.01 7.84
C LEU A 252 0.85 -13.27 6.34
N ASP A 253 -0.15 -13.99 5.81
CA ASP A 253 -0.27 -14.30 4.39
C ASP A 253 -0.48 -13.04 3.55
N PHE A 254 -1.34 -12.13 4.01
CA PHE A 254 -1.54 -10.82 3.36
C PHE A 254 -0.24 -10.03 3.25
N PHE A 255 0.49 -9.84 4.36
CA PHE A 255 1.73 -9.06 4.33
C PHE A 255 2.88 -9.78 3.63
N ALA A 256 2.91 -11.12 3.63
CA ALA A 256 3.86 -11.87 2.83
C ALA A 256 3.61 -11.65 1.33
N GLY A 257 2.33 -11.76 0.89
CA GLY A 257 1.93 -11.44 -0.46
C GLY A 257 2.26 -9.99 -0.84
N LEU A 258 1.91 -9.04 0.03
CA LEU A 258 2.19 -7.62 -0.20
C LEU A 258 3.68 -7.32 -0.40
N ARG A 259 4.55 -7.87 0.46
CA ARG A 259 6.01 -7.72 0.31
C ARG A 259 6.53 -8.33 -0.99
N ALA A 260 5.91 -9.43 -1.43
CA ALA A 260 6.30 -10.09 -2.68
C ALA A 260 5.95 -9.27 -3.92
N LEU A 261 5.07 -8.26 -3.84
CA LEU A 261 4.78 -7.33 -4.94
C LEU A 261 5.94 -6.37 -5.22
N LYS A 262 6.78 -6.07 -4.22
CA LYS A 262 7.96 -5.17 -4.31
C LYS A 262 7.64 -3.76 -4.83
N VAL A 263 6.43 -3.26 -4.59
CA VAL A 263 5.98 -1.91 -4.97
C VAL A 263 5.44 -1.17 -3.74
N THR A 264 5.30 0.14 -3.85
CA THR A 264 4.64 0.95 -2.82
C THR A 264 3.16 0.56 -2.72
N SER A 265 2.62 0.46 -1.51
CA SER A 265 1.21 0.14 -1.33
C SER A 265 0.49 1.16 -0.46
N LEU A 266 -0.73 1.53 -0.87
CA LEU A 266 -1.72 2.24 -0.07
C LEU A 266 -2.88 1.27 0.19
N ILE A 267 -3.14 0.99 1.46
CA ILE A 267 -4.11 0.01 1.90
C ILE A 267 -5.24 0.71 2.63
N LEU A 268 -6.48 0.48 2.23
CA LEU A 268 -7.65 0.97 2.93
C LEU A 268 -8.16 -0.08 3.90
N ALA A 269 -8.46 0.33 5.13
CA ALA A 269 -8.88 -0.58 6.18
C ALA A 269 -10.04 0.01 7.01
N HIS A 270 -10.83 -0.86 7.63
CA HIS A 270 -11.83 -0.45 8.61
C HIS A 270 -11.23 -0.37 10.01
N ASN A 271 -11.82 0.46 10.85
CA ASN A 271 -11.46 0.53 12.27
C ASN A 271 -12.12 -0.59 13.09
N SER A 272 -11.54 -0.89 14.24
CA SER A 272 -12.17 -1.76 15.23
C SER A 272 -13.37 -1.05 15.86
N LYS A 273 -14.47 -1.80 16.08
CA LYS A 273 -15.69 -1.28 16.71
C LYS A 273 -15.60 -1.19 18.24
N ASP A 274 -14.42 -1.39 18.79
CA ASP A 274 -14.22 -1.40 20.25
C ASP A 274 -14.43 0.01 20.82
N LYS A 275 -15.57 0.22 21.44
CA LYS A 275 -15.99 1.52 21.99
C LYS A 275 -15.27 1.88 23.29
N GLU A 276 -14.57 0.91 23.91
CA GLU A 276 -13.94 1.10 25.23
C GLU A 276 -12.55 1.73 25.15
N THR A 277 -11.88 1.67 24.02
CA THR A 277 -10.57 2.28 23.82
C THR A 277 -10.67 3.60 23.08
N ARG A 278 -10.23 4.70 23.72
CA ARG A 278 -10.11 6.03 23.09
C ARG A 278 -9.20 6.03 21.85
N THR A 279 -8.36 5.03 21.69
CA THR A 279 -7.47 4.85 20.52
C THR A 279 -8.06 3.85 19.57
N ARG A 280 -8.56 4.33 18.43
CA ARG A 280 -9.01 3.46 17.34
C ARG A 280 -7.82 2.82 16.63
N SER A 281 -7.97 1.57 16.23
CA SER A 281 -6.96 0.80 15.51
C SER A 281 -7.57 0.10 14.30
N ILE A 282 -6.72 -0.42 13.43
CA ILE A 282 -7.15 -1.25 12.30
C ILE A 282 -7.93 -2.45 12.86
N TYR A 283 -9.11 -2.74 12.25
CA TYR A 283 -9.90 -3.89 12.62
C TYR A 283 -9.17 -5.20 12.31
N GLY A 284 -9.25 -6.15 13.24
CA GLY A 284 -8.68 -7.48 13.10
C GLY A 284 -7.52 -7.75 14.05
N ASN A 285 -6.64 -8.64 13.63
CA ASN A 285 -5.49 -9.05 14.42
C ASN A 285 -4.48 -7.90 14.58
N GLN A 286 -3.84 -7.83 15.74
CA GLN A 286 -2.80 -6.82 16.03
C GLN A 286 -1.65 -6.81 15.00
N TYR A 287 -1.41 -7.90 14.28
CA TYR A 287 -0.40 -7.97 13.23
C TYR A 287 -0.69 -7.04 12.06
N PHE A 288 -1.96 -6.69 11.78
CA PHE A 288 -2.27 -5.68 10.76
C PHE A 288 -1.69 -4.32 11.13
N THR A 289 -1.78 -3.92 12.39
CA THR A 289 -1.15 -2.70 12.88
C THR A 289 0.38 -2.84 12.99
N ALA A 290 0.87 -3.99 13.45
CA ALA A 290 2.30 -4.22 13.65
C ALA A 290 3.09 -4.23 12.34
N GLN A 291 2.59 -4.92 11.32
CA GLN A 291 3.24 -5.06 10.00
C GLN A 291 3.12 -3.82 9.11
N SER A 292 2.08 -2.99 9.31
CA SER A 292 1.97 -1.68 8.65
C SER A 292 3.08 -0.75 9.14
N ARG A 293 3.68 0.00 8.21
CA ARG A 293 4.85 0.83 8.52
C ARG A 293 4.51 2.31 8.66
N ASN A 294 3.38 2.73 8.11
CA ASN A 294 2.88 4.10 8.17
C ASN A 294 1.35 4.03 8.22
N ILE A 295 0.72 4.61 9.24
CA ILE A 295 -0.72 4.45 9.48
C ILE A 295 -1.36 5.81 9.73
N TRP A 296 -2.41 6.10 8.95
CA TRP A 296 -3.24 7.28 9.09
C TRP A 296 -4.70 6.88 9.34
N GLU A 297 -5.38 7.63 10.18
CA GLU A 297 -6.82 7.50 10.42
C GLU A 297 -7.57 8.57 9.65
N ALA A 298 -8.49 8.15 8.80
CA ALA A 298 -9.39 9.05 8.09
C ALA A 298 -10.67 9.24 8.88
N ARG A 299 -11.08 10.49 9.04
CA ARG A 299 -12.37 10.89 9.60
C ARG A 299 -13.06 11.88 8.69
N LYS A 300 -14.38 11.83 8.70
CA LYS A 300 -15.19 12.82 7.99
C LYS A 300 -16.23 13.47 8.90
N SER A 301 -16.60 14.69 8.55
CA SER A 301 -17.79 15.38 9.04
C SER A 301 -18.58 15.86 7.84
N GLN A 302 -19.87 15.58 7.83
CA GLN A 302 -20.79 16.00 6.78
C GLN A 302 -22.18 16.16 7.40
N GLU A 303 -22.78 17.33 7.26
CA GLU A 303 -24.16 17.55 7.67
C GLU A 303 -25.12 16.84 6.72
N ILE A 304 -26.33 16.53 7.21
CA ILE A 304 -27.37 15.92 6.39
C ILE A 304 -27.71 16.90 5.23
N ASP A 305 -27.84 16.32 4.03
CA ASP A 305 -28.11 17.05 2.78
C ASP A 305 -27.03 18.07 2.36
N SER A 306 -25.89 18.11 3.06
CA SER A 306 -24.77 18.96 2.69
C SER A 306 -24.02 18.41 1.48
N LYS A 307 -23.72 19.27 0.52
CA LYS A 307 -22.79 19.01 -0.58
C LYS A 307 -21.33 19.18 -0.19
N GLU A 308 -21.05 19.53 1.06
CA GLU A 308 -19.71 19.70 1.61
C GLU A 308 -19.38 18.59 2.58
N MET A 309 -18.17 18.07 2.49
CA MET A 309 -17.64 17.02 3.35
C MET A 309 -16.24 17.40 3.82
N ASP A 310 -16.04 17.60 5.11
CA ASP A 310 -14.74 17.81 5.70
C ASP A 310 -14.07 16.47 6.01
N ILE A 311 -12.81 16.35 5.64
CA ILE A 311 -11.96 15.18 5.87
C ILE A 311 -10.76 15.59 6.71
N ALA A 312 -10.41 14.78 7.72
CA ALA A 312 -9.18 14.90 8.46
C ALA A 312 -8.42 13.57 8.49
N LEU A 313 -7.12 13.63 8.23
CA LEU A 313 -6.20 12.51 8.29
C LEU A 313 -5.30 12.68 9.51
N PHE A 314 -5.35 11.73 10.46
CA PHE A 314 -4.57 11.73 11.69
C PHE A 314 -3.45 10.70 11.62
N HIS A 315 -2.21 11.12 11.82
CA HIS A 315 -1.05 10.23 11.79
C HIS A 315 -0.99 9.40 13.07
N ARG A 316 -1.22 8.09 12.99
CA ARG A 316 -1.30 7.17 14.14
C ARG A 316 -0.01 6.39 14.39
N LYS A 317 0.68 6.01 13.33
CA LYS A 317 1.94 5.29 13.42
C LYS A 317 2.91 5.84 12.37
N PRO A 318 3.99 6.51 12.79
CA PRO A 318 5.00 7.00 11.87
C PRO A 318 5.91 5.86 11.38
N PRO A 319 6.54 6.02 10.22
CA PRO A 319 7.60 5.12 9.79
C PRO A 319 8.82 5.25 10.72
N PRO A 320 9.70 4.22 10.77
CA PRO A 320 10.79 4.17 11.76
C PRO A 320 11.79 5.34 11.70
N PHE A 321 11.84 6.07 10.60
CA PHE A 321 12.77 7.18 10.36
C PHE A 321 12.14 8.56 10.50
N ALA A 322 10.85 8.66 10.85
CA ALA A 322 10.14 9.93 10.99
C ALA A 322 9.34 10.00 12.28
N GLY A 323 8.97 11.23 12.68
CA GLY A 323 8.06 11.49 13.77
C GLY A 323 6.59 11.47 13.34
N VAL A 324 5.69 11.69 14.31
CA VAL A 324 4.26 11.90 14.05
C VAL A 324 4.06 13.27 13.39
N HIS A 325 3.37 13.30 12.27
CA HIS A 325 3.01 14.54 11.56
C HIS A 325 1.72 15.16 12.13
N HIS A 326 1.56 16.45 11.91
CA HIS A 326 0.31 17.14 12.18
C HIS A 326 -0.85 16.55 11.35
N PRO A 327 -2.08 16.61 11.85
CA PRO A 327 -3.26 16.23 11.06
C PRO A 327 -3.37 17.06 9.78
N ILE A 328 -3.89 16.43 8.72
CA ILE A 328 -4.13 17.06 7.43
C ILE A 328 -5.64 17.18 7.25
N GLY A 329 -6.13 18.42 7.01
CA GLY A 329 -7.54 18.69 6.77
C GLY A 329 -7.79 19.20 5.36
N PHE A 330 -8.86 18.73 4.74
CA PHE A 330 -9.35 19.24 3.47
C PHE A 330 -10.86 19.03 3.37
N LYS A 331 -11.48 19.82 2.50
CA LYS A 331 -12.92 19.77 2.24
C LYS A 331 -13.16 19.34 0.80
N ILE A 332 -14.12 18.46 0.62
CA ILE A 332 -14.64 18.05 -0.69
C ILE A 332 -16.01 18.72 -0.87
N ILE A 333 -16.18 19.44 -1.96
CA ILE A 333 -17.42 20.09 -2.33
C ILE A 333 -17.95 19.42 -3.59
N PHE A 334 -19.11 18.77 -3.49
CA PHE A 334 -19.76 18.09 -4.61
C PHE A 334 -20.56 19.09 -5.44
N ASP A 335 -20.25 19.18 -6.71
CA ASP A 335 -20.99 19.95 -7.72
C ASP A 335 -21.67 18.92 -8.65
N ASP A 336 -22.91 18.58 -8.31
CA ASP A 336 -23.67 17.55 -9.03
C ASP A 336 -24.00 18.00 -10.45
N ASP A 337 -24.27 19.31 -10.66
CA ASP A 337 -24.61 19.85 -11.96
C ASP A 337 -23.44 19.77 -12.95
N ALA A 338 -22.23 20.03 -12.46
CA ALA A 338 -21.02 19.91 -13.26
C ALA A 338 -20.38 18.51 -13.17
N GLY A 339 -20.91 17.63 -12.33
CA GLY A 339 -20.38 16.29 -12.08
C GLY A 339 -18.92 16.32 -11.65
N LYS A 340 -18.54 17.19 -10.71
CA LYS A 340 -17.17 17.38 -10.24
C LYS A 340 -17.06 17.47 -8.71
N MET A 341 -15.87 17.18 -8.19
CA MET A 341 -15.48 17.38 -6.80
C MET A 341 -14.44 18.50 -6.74
N ASN A 342 -14.77 19.61 -6.09
CA ASN A 342 -13.81 20.66 -5.80
C ASN A 342 -13.15 20.38 -4.45
N ILE A 343 -11.82 20.43 -4.40
CA ILE A 343 -11.06 20.17 -3.19
C ILE A 343 -10.49 21.50 -2.69
N THR A 344 -10.65 21.77 -1.41
CA THR A 344 -10.11 22.97 -0.75
C THR A 344 -9.42 22.58 0.56
N SER A 345 -8.50 23.41 1.03
CA SER A 345 -7.92 23.21 2.36
C SER A 345 -8.99 23.44 3.43
N SER A 346 -8.94 22.65 4.50
CA SER A 346 -9.82 22.82 5.65
C SER A 346 -9.01 22.63 6.93
N ASP A 347 -9.44 23.27 8.00
CA ASP A 347 -8.87 23.05 9.32
C ASP A 347 -9.26 21.62 9.79
N PRO A 348 -8.31 20.74 10.13
CA PRO A 348 -8.64 19.41 10.68
C PRO A 348 -9.60 19.47 11.89
N ARG A 349 -9.67 20.61 12.58
CA ARG A 349 -10.57 20.84 13.73
C ARG A 349 -12.05 20.95 13.33
N SER A 350 -12.35 21.18 12.05
CA SER A 350 -13.72 21.18 11.54
C SER A 350 -14.37 19.80 11.57
N VAL A 351 -13.54 18.72 11.63
CA VAL A 351 -14.04 17.36 11.76
C VAL A 351 -14.33 17.08 13.23
N GLY A 352 -15.59 16.79 13.54
CA GLY A 352 -16.06 16.53 14.89
C GLY A 352 -15.19 15.51 15.65
N GLU A 353 -15.12 15.64 16.99
CA GLU A 353 -14.25 14.85 17.86
C GLU A 353 -12.72 15.07 17.62
N PHE A 354 -12.33 16.15 16.93
CA PHE A 354 -10.90 16.46 16.72
C PHE A 354 -10.15 16.51 18.06
N LEU A 355 -10.70 17.18 19.07
CA LEU A 355 -10.07 17.30 20.38
C LEU A 355 -9.91 15.95 21.08
N ASP A 356 -10.86 15.03 20.91
CA ASP A 356 -10.80 13.68 21.51
C ASP A 356 -9.69 12.82 20.94
N GLN A 357 -9.17 13.17 19.75
CA GLN A 357 -8.09 12.44 19.09
C GLN A 357 -6.70 12.97 19.40
N MET A 358 -6.63 14.15 19.97
CA MET A 358 -5.36 14.73 20.39
C MET A 358 -4.90 14.09 21.70
N SER A 359 -3.58 13.98 21.87
CA SER A 359 -3.04 13.65 23.19
C SER A 359 -3.51 14.70 24.20
N LEU A 360 -3.67 14.31 25.47
CA LEU A 360 -4.07 15.27 26.50
C LEU A 360 -3.13 16.50 26.55
N LYS A 361 -1.84 16.33 26.27
CA LYS A 361 -0.88 17.46 26.13
C LYS A 361 -1.27 18.42 25.01
N SER A 362 -1.61 17.87 23.85
CA SER A 362 -2.01 18.69 22.68
C SER A 362 -3.36 19.38 22.92
N ARG A 363 -4.31 18.70 23.58
CA ARG A 363 -5.60 19.27 23.98
C ARG A 363 -5.42 20.43 24.97
N ILE A 364 -4.50 20.29 25.93
CA ILE A 364 -4.14 21.37 26.87
C ILE A 364 -3.55 22.57 26.11
N ILE A 365 -2.61 22.34 25.19
CA ILE A 365 -2.02 23.41 24.37
C ILE A 365 -3.12 24.16 23.60
N GLU A 366 -4.03 23.42 22.97
CA GLU A 366 -5.12 24.02 22.21
C GLU A 366 -6.07 24.85 23.09
N ALA A 367 -6.45 24.33 24.24
CA ALA A 367 -7.25 25.07 25.21
C ALA A 367 -6.54 26.35 25.69
N LEU A 368 -5.23 26.29 25.88
CA LEU A 368 -4.44 27.46 26.32
C LEU A 368 -4.24 28.52 25.23
N LYS A 369 -4.50 28.24 23.96
CA LYS A 369 -4.52 29.25 22.87
C LYS A 369 -5.66 30.26 23.04
N THR A 370 -6.76 29.84 23.64
CA THR A 370 -7.92 30.73 23.90
C THR A 370 -7.70 31.64 25.08
N GLY A 371 -6.71 31.36 25.93
CA GLY A 371 -6.38 32.17 27.13
C GLY A 371 -5.76 31.36 28.25
N LYS A 372 -5.44 32.05 29.33
CA LYS A 372 -4.87 31.41 30.50
C LYS A 372 -5.95 30.72 31.35
N LEU A 373 -5.79 29.43 31.62
CA LEU A 373 -6.73 28.61 32.39
C LEU A 373 -6.04 27.96 33.59
N SER A 374 -6.78 27.83 34.71
CA SER A 374 -6.34 27.04 35.87
C SER A 374 -6.39 25.55 35.57
N THR A 375 -5.76 24.73 36.40
CA THR A 375 -5.81 23.27 36.25
C THR A 375 -7.24 22.73 36.29
N LYS A 376 -8.07 23.33 37.16
CA LYS A 376 -9.47 22.95 37.33
C LYS A 376 -10.30 23.32 36.08
N GLU A 377 -10.17 24.57 35.57
CA GLU A 377 -10.83 25.00 34.36
C GLU A 377 -10.42 24.13 33.14
N LEU A 378 -9.14 23.76 33.02
CA LEU A 378 -8.66 22.84 32.01
C LEU A 378 -9.28 21.44 32.14
N ALA A 379 -9.37 20.92 33.35
CA ALA A 379 -9.95 19.61 33.65
C ALA A 379 -11.43 19.56 33.25
N GLU A 380 -12.19 20.60 33.60
CA GLU A 380 -13.60 20.75 33.23
C GLU A 380 -13.77 20.92 31.71
N THR A 381 -12.97 21.80 31.09
CA THR A 381 -13.04 22.05 29.63
C THR A 381 -12.70 20.81 28.81
N LEU A 382 -11.77 19.98 29.29
CA LEU A 382 -11.26 18.81 28.54
C LEU A 382 -11.94 17.50 28.94
N ASP A 383 -12.85 17.54 29.93
CA ASP A 383 -13.50 16.36 30.52
C ASP A 383 -12.45 15.29 30.93
N GLU A 384 -11.42 15.74 31.69
CA GLU A 384 -10.31 14.89 32.13
C GLU A 384 -10.02 15.03 33.60
N PRO A 385 -9.55 13.97 34.28
CA PRO A 385 -9.19 14.05 35.69
C PRO A 385 -8.13 15.14 35.98
N GLU A 386 -8.37 15.98 36.99
CA GLU A 386 -7.50 17.12 37.31
C GLU A 386 -6.05 16.71 37.58
N ASN A 387 -5.83 15.55 38.21
CA ASN A 387 -4.50 15.03 38.49
C ASN A 387 -3.72 14.71 37.19
N GLN A 388 -4.40 14.17 36.15
CA GLN A 388 -3.80 13.91 34.85
C GLN A 388 -3.47 15.21 34.12
N VAL A 389 -4.40 16.16 34.08
CA VAL A 389 -4.20 17.49 33.52
C VAL A 389 -3.01 18.18 34.16
N LYS A 390 -2.94 18.19 35.51
CA LYS A 390 -1.83 18.77 36.29
C LYS A 390 -0.48 18.13 35.92
N ALA A 391 -0.43 16.80 35.82
CA ALA A 391 0.79 16.10 35.41
C ALA A 391 1.25 16.53 34.03
N ARG A 392 0.33 16.62 33.06
CA ARG A 392 0.65 17.01 31.67
C ARG A 392 1.03 18.50 31.57
N CYS A 393 0.40 19.38 32.31
CA CYS A 393 0.81 20.77 32.39
C CYS A 393 2.23 20.93 32.94
N ASN A 394 2.61 20.17 33.96
CA ASN A 394 3.98 20.14 34.46
C ASN A 394 4.98 19.64 33.43
N ASP A 395 4.64 18.57 32.67
CA ASP A 395 5.46 18.10 31.57
C ASP A 395 5.67 19.18 30.48
N LEU A 396 4.61 19.95 30.16
CA LEU A 396 4.68 21.05 29.17
C LEU A 396 5.54 22.22 29.70
N LYS A 397 5.47 22.48 31.00
CA LYS A 397 6.33 23.47 31.69
C LYS A 397 7.81 23.05 31.60
N HIS A 398 8.13 21.80 31.88
CA HIS A 398 9.50 21.28 31.77
C HIS A 398 10.06 21.37 30.38
N LYS A 399 9.19 21.26 29.36
CA LYS A 399 9.56 21.42 27.93
C LYS A 399 9.62 22.89 27.50
N GLY A 400 9.27 23.83 28.34
CA GLY A 400 9.22 25.24 27.99
C GLY A 400 8.02 25.66 27.12
N THR A 401 7.06 24.76 26.88
CA THR A 401 5.89 25.02 26.03
C THR A 401 4.79 25.77 26.78
N ALA A 402 4.64 25.54 28.09
CA ALA A 402 3.67 26.23 28.93
C ALA A 402 4.33 26.83 30.16
N LEU A 403 3.75 27.93 30.65
CA LEU A 403 4.19 28.62 31.85
C LEU A 403 3.02 28.67 32.86
N LYS A 404 3.34 28.61 34.16
CA LYS A 404 2.38 28.82 35.20
C LYS A 404 2.57 30.22 35.79
N VAL A 405 1.53 31.04 35.73
CA VAL A 405 1.48 32.42 36.26
C VAL A 405 0.38 32.49 37.29
N GLY A 406 0.76 32.53 38.55
CA GLY A 406 -0.18 32.38 39.66
C GLY A 406 -0.75 30.97 39.73
N ASP A 407 -2.07 30.84 39.69
CA ASP A 407 -2.81 29.59 39.65
C ASP A 407 -3.15 29.11 38.21
N LYS A 408 -2.90 29.97 37.19
CA LYS A 408 -3.25 29.73 35.79
C LYS A 408 -2.05 29.31 34.94
N TRP A 409 -2.32 28.46 33.92
CA TRP A 409 -1.41 28.03 32.88
C TRP A 409 -1.61 28.88 31.62
N GLY A 410 -0.56 29.19 30.92
CA GLY A 410 -0.57 29.86 29.64
C GLY A 410 0.55 29.32 28.73
N LEU A 411 0.48 29.55 27.44
CA LEU A 411 1.56 29.21 26.52
C LEU A 411 2.75 30.15 26.70
N SER A 412 3.98 29.65 26.60
CA SER A 412 5.16 30.47 26.52
C SER A 412 5.17 31.19 25.16
N SER A 413 5.40 32.49 25.15
CA SER A 413 5.33 33.39 23.97
C SER A 413 6.41 33.16 22.89
N TYR A 414 6.96 31.96 22.77
CA TYR A 414 8.00 31.62 21.79
C TYR A 414 7.47 30.86 20.55
N ASP A 415 6.15 30.58 20.46
CA ASP A 415 5.52 29.99 19.28
C ASP A 415 4.40 30.93 18.79
N SER A 416 4.79 32.01 18.12
CA SER A 416 3.90 32.82 17.27
C SER A 416 4.47 32.84 15.85
#